data_d22e04a0ea7e41b43093ed30c5b30d52
#
_entry.id   d22e04a0ea7e41b43093ed30c5b30d52
#
_cell.length_a   1.000
_cell.length_b   1.000
_cell.length_c   1.000
_cell.angle_alpha   90.00
_cell.angle_beta   90.00
_cell.angle_gamma   90.00
#
_symmetry.space_group_name_H-M   'P 1'
#
loop_
_entity.id
_entity.type
_entity.pdbx_description
1 polymer ?
#
loop_
_entity_poly.entity_id
_entity_poly.type
_entity_poly.pdbx_seq_one_letter_code
_entity_poly.pdbx_strand_id
1 'polypeptide(L)'
;MNRAEAQRLADEDLMPLLAAKDATAFEVFYDRHGGAAYSLAYRIVGDRQAAEDVTQEALLSIWRSGARFDRARGSVRAWTLGIVRNRAIDHLRRNAGRAPKLAFDSQEELERRPAEELTEAEALRRETADEVRGALDGLPEEQSRVIQLAFFGGFSHSEIAAMLNEPLGTIKGRMRLGMDKIRASLAEGVLEG
;
A
#
# COMPACT_ATOMS: atom_id res chain seq x y z
N MET A 1 -3.82 -26.96 11.52
CA MET A 1 -4.45 -25.93 12.39
C MET A 1 -5.86 -25.68 11.91
N ASN A 2 -6.83 -25.41 12.79
CA ASN A 2 -8.17 -25.03 12.35
C ASN A 2 -8.29 -23.50 12.12
N ARG A 3 -9.33 -23.05 11.38
CA ARG A 3 -9.49 -21.65 11.00
C ARG A 3 -9.69 -20.72 12.21
N ALA A 4 -10.41 -21.16 13.24
CA ALA A 4 -10.65 -20.37 14.44
C ALA A 4 -9.37 -20.14 15.26
N GLU A 5 -8.48 -21.14 15.29
CA GLU A 5 -7.14 -20.99 15.88
C GLU A 5 -6.29 -20.02 15.08
N ALA A 6 -6.26 -20.16 13.75
CA ALA A 6 -5.52 -19.26 12.86
C ALA A 6 -5.99 -17.79 12.98
N GLN A 7 -7.31 -17.58 13.11
CA GLN A 7 -7.88 -16.24 13.26
C GLN A 7 -7.47 -15.52 14.56
N ARG A 8 -7.04 -16.23 15.58
CA ARG A 8 -6.57 -15.64 16.85
C ARG A 8 -5.09 -15.27 16.84
N LEU A 9 -4.33 -15.77 15.88
CA LEU A 9 -2.90 -15.48 15.76
C LEU A 9 -2.67 -14.05 15.29
N ALA A 10 -1.60 -13.42 15.77
CA ALA A 10 -1.08 -12.20 15.20
C ALA A 10 -0.55 -12.45 13.78
N ASP A 11 -0.48 -11.40 12.95
CA ASP A 11 0.00 -11.53 11.57
C ASP A 11 1.42 -12.09 11.52
N GLU A 12 2.28 -11.71 12.47
CA GLU A 12 3.66 -12.19 12.59
C GLU A 12 3.74 -13.68 12.88
N ASP A 13 2.77 -14.22 13.61
CA ASP A 13 2.72 -15.65 13.97
C ASP A 13 2.13 -16.49 12.83
N LEU A 14 1.39 -15.88 11.90
CA LEU A 14 0.96 -16.52 10.65
C LEU A 14 2.12 -16.76 9.68
N MET A 15 3.16 -15.91 9.70
CA MET A 15 4.24 -15.97 8.70
C MET A 15 5.03 -17.29 8.70
N PRO A 16 5.42 -17.88 9.85
CA PRO A 16 6.04 -19.21 9.89
C PRO A 16 5.13 -20.30 9.30
N LEU A 17 3.81 -20.20 9.53
CA LEU A 17 2.83 -21.16 9.01
C LEU A 17 2.66 -21.03 7.49
N LEU A 18 2.68 -19.80 6.96
CA LEU A 18 2.72 -19.56 5.51
C LEU A 18 4.00 -20.16 4.90
N ALA A 19 5.13 -20.00 5.56
CA ALA A 19 6.40 -20.62 5.14
C ALA A 19 6.31 -22.16 5.12
N ALA A 20 5.58 -22.74 6.09
CA ALA A 20 5.30 -24.18 6.17
C ALA A 20 4.17 -24.65 5.22
N LYS A 21 3.59 -23.74 4.42
CA LYS A 21 2.50 -24.03 3.47
C LYS A 21 1.19 -24.50 4.12
N ASP A 22 0.87 -23.96 5.29
CA ASP A 22 -0.44 -24.18 5.93
C ASP A 22 -1.52 -23.35 5.20
N ALA A 23 -2.43 -24.04 4.49
CA ALA A 23 -3.47 -23.42 3.68
C ALA A 23 -4.44 -22.59 4.54
N THR A 24 -4.75 -23.04 5.77
CA THR A 24 -5.66 -22.33 6.68
C THR A 24 -5.05 -21.01 7.13
N ALA A 25 -3.74 -20.98 7.41
CA ALA A 25 -3.03 -19.75 7.73
C ALA A 25 -3.04 -18.77 6.54
N PHE A 26 -2.92 -19.29 5.30
CA PHE A 26 -2.99 -18.46 4.11
C PHE A 26 -4.40 -17.89 3.87
N GLU A 27 -5.46 -18.65 4.10
CA GLU A 27 -6.84 -18.15 4.02
C GLU A 27 -7.04 -16.96 4.97
N VAL A 28 -6.63 -17.09 6.24
CA VAL A 28 -6.74 -16.01 7.22
C VAL A 28 -5.90 -14.80 6.82
N PHE A 29 -4.69 -15.02 6.33
CA PHE A 29 -3.82 -13.97 5.82
C PHE A 29 -4.47 -13.23 4.63
N TYR A 30 -5.07 -13.98 3.70
CA TYR A 30 -5.78 -13.44 2.54
C TYR A 30 -6.97 -12.57 2.97
N ASP A 31 -7.79 -13.06 3.90
CA ASP A 31 -8.95 -12.32 4.42
C ASP A 31 -8.55 -10.98 5.04
N ARG A 32 -7.41 -10.95 5.75
CA ARG A 32 -6.91 -9.73 6.44
C ARG A 32 -6.26 -8.71 5.50
N HIS A 33 -5.55 -9.18 4.50
CA HIS A 33 -4.69 -8.32 3.68
C HIS A 33 -5.15 -8.16 2.24
N GLY A 34 -6.01 -9.06 1.73
CA GLY A 34 -6.43 -9.09 0.33
C GLY A 34 -7.14 -7.82 -0.11
N GLY A 35 -8.05 -7.28 0.70
CA GLY A 35 -8.77 -6.04 0.38
C GLY A 35 -7.83 -4.83 0.26
N ALA A 36 -6.91 -4.67 1.22
CA ALA A 36 -5.92 -3.59 1.18
C ALA A 36 -4.92 -3.76 0.02
N ALA A 37 -4.53 -4.99 -0.28
CA ALA A 37 -3.68 -5.33 -1.41
C ALA A 37 -4.34 -4.95 -2.74
N TYR A 38 -5.61 -5.33 -2.93
CA TYR A 38 -6.38 -4.98 -4.11
C TYR A 38 -6.56 -3.47 -4.28
N SER A 39 -6.95 -2.77 -3.20
CA SER A 39 -7.13 -1.31 -3.22
C SER A 39 -5.85 -0.58 -3.62
N LEU A 40 -4.69 -1.01 -3.11
CA LEU A 40 -3.40 -0.44 -3.50
C LEU A 40 -3.06 -0.76 -4.95
N ALA A 41 -3.24 -2.02 -5.38
CA ALA A 41 -3.00 -2.42 -6.77
C ALA A 41 -3.86 -1.60 -7.73
N TYR A 42 -5.18 -1.49 -7.45
CA TYR A 42 -6.10 -0.71 -8.29
C TYR A 42 -5.71 0.76 -8.39
N ARG A 43 -5.33 1.38 -7.28
CA ARG A 43 -4.86 2.77 -7.27
C ARG A 43 -3.64 3.00 -8.16
N ILE A 44 -2.76 2.00 -8.26
CA ILE A 44 -1.54 2.09 -9.07
C ILE A 44 -1.82 1.78 -10.54
N VAL A 45 -2.54 0.69 -10.86
CA VAL A 45 -2.72 0.24 -12.24
C VAL A 45 -3.94 0.86 -12.94
N GLY A 46 -4.96 1.31 -12.19
CA GLY A 46 -6.15 1.99 -12.69
C GLY A 46 -7.12 1.10 -13.48
N ASP A 47 -6.95 -0.21 -13.47
CA ASP A 47 -7.79 -1.19 -14.16
C ASP A 47 -8.12 -2.36 -13.22
N ARG A 48 -9.40 -2.79 -13.20
CA ARG A 48 -9.88 -3.82 -12.27
C ARG A 48 -9.21 -5.17 -12.51
N GLN A 49 -9.15 -5.61 -13.75
CA GLN A 49 -8.58 -6.90 -14.10
C GLN A 49 -7.08 -6.95 -13.78
N ALA A 50 -6.36 -5.89 -14.15
CA ALA A 50 -4.95 -5.77 -13.82
C ALA A 50 -4.69 -5.72 -12.31
N ALA A 51 -5.57 -5.08 -11.54
CA ALA A 51 -5.47 -5.04 -10.08
C ALA A 51 -5.70 -6.42 -9.45
N GLU A 52 -6.67 -7.18 -9.94
CA GLU A 52 -6.90 -8.57 -9.52
C GLU A 52 -5.68 -9.45 -9.82
N ASP A 53 -5.16 -9.39 -11.03
CA ASP A 53 -3.98 -10.17 -11.46
C ASP A 53 -2.75 -9.82 -10.60
N VAL A 54 -2.46 -8.52 -10.40
CA VAL A 54 -1.37 -8.03 -9.56
C VAL A 54 -1.53 -8.51 -8.11
N THR A 55 -2.74 -8.43 -7.57
CA THR A 55 -3.03 -8.87 -6.20
C THR A 55 -2.80 -10.37 -6.04
N GLN A 56 -3.33 -11.17 -6.96
CA GLN A 56 -3.12 -12.62 -6.95
C GLN A 56 -1.64 -12.98 -7.09
N GLU A 57 -0.92 -12.38 -8.03
CA GLU A 57 0.53 -12.61 -8.18
C GLU A 57 1.33 -12.24 -6.92
N ALA A 58 0.97 -11.12 -6.28
CA ALA A 58 1.63 -10.67 -5.05
C ALA A 58 1.38 -11.65 -3.90
N LEU A 59 0.12 -12.05 -3.66
CA LEU A 59 -0.24 -12.96 -2.58
C LEU A 59 0.31 -14.38 -2.81
N LEU A 60 0.33 -14.86 -4.06
CA LEU A 60 1.00 -16.11 -4.42
C LEU A 60 2.52 -16.04 -4.21
N SER A 61 3.12 -14.88 -4.50
CA SER A 61 4.54 -14.65 -4.22
C SER A 61 4.83 -14.71 -2.71
N ILE A 62 3.96 -14.10 -1.90
CA ILE A 62 4.03 -14.16 -0.43
C ILE A 62 3.87 -15.61 0.06
N TRP A 63 2.90 -16.34 -0.47
CA TRP A 63 2.73 -17.77 -0.19
C TRP A 63 3.99 -18.57 -0.46
N ARG A 64 4.68 -18.29 -1.57
CA ARG A 64 5.93 -18.98 -1.96
C ARG A 64 7.13 -18.55 -1.12
N SER A 65 7.18 -17.30 -0.67
CA SER A 65 8.35 -16.66 -0.05
C SER A 65 8.13 -16.17 1.39
N GLY A 66 7.08 -16.65 2.09
CA GLY A 66 6.73 -16.21 3.45
C GLY A 66 7.90 -16.29 4.46
N ALA A 67 8.82 -17.24 4.24
CA ALA A 67 10.06 -17.36 5.03
C ALA A 67 11.01 -16.15 4.94
N ARG A 68 10.77 -15.20 4.04
CA ARG A 68 11.60 -13.98 3.86
C ARG A 68 11.11 -12.78 4.66
N PHE A 69 10.00 -12.89 5.36
CA PHE A 69 9.54 -11.83 6.25
C PHE A 69 10.51 -11.69 7.43
N ASP A 70 10.91 -10.45 7.70
CA ASP A 70 11.79 -10.08 8.81
C ASP A 70 11.07 -9.05 9.70
N ARG A 71 10.70 -9.48 10.90
CA ARG A 71 9.98 -8.67 11.89
C ARG A 71 10.76 -7.41 12.30
N ALA A 72 12.10 -7.46 12.25
CA ALA A 72 12.94 -6.29 12.57
C ALA A 72 12.82 -5.17 11.53
N ARG A 73 12.28 -5.45 10.34
CA ARG A 73 12.15 -4.51 9.23
C ARG A 73 10.78 -3.86 9.10
N GLY A 74 9.83 -4.22 9.97
CA GLY A 74 8.49 -3.63 9.99
C GLY A 74 7.36 -4.65 10.11
N SER A 75 6.13 -4.18 9.99
CA SER A 75 4.93 -5.01 10.10
C SER A 75 4.72 -5.89 8.87
N VAL A 76 4.00 -7.01 9.05
CA VAL A 76 3.55 -7.91 7.98
C VAL A 76 2.75 -7.13 6.92
N ARG A 77 1.87 -6.22 7.36
CA ARG A 77 1.08 -5.37 6.48
C ARG A 77 1.97 -4.50 5.57
N ALA A 78 2.94 -3.78 6.15
CA ALA A 78 3.84 -2.93 5.37
C ALA A 78 4.66 -3.74 4.36
N TRP A 79 5.16 -4.91 4.76
CA TRP A 79 5.89 -5.82 3.89
C TRP A 79 5.02 -6.35 2.74
N THR A 80 3.78 -6.77 3.03
CA THR A 80 2.79 -7.22 2.05
C THR A 80 2.49 -6.13 1.02
N LEU A 81 2.14 -4.92 1.48
CA LEU A 81 1.84 -3.79 0.60
C LEU A 81 3.05 -3.36 -0.23
N GLY A 82 4.27 -3.49 0.30
CA GLY A 82 5.51 -3.29 -0.45
C GLY A 82 5.65 -4.26 -1.63
N ILE A 83 5.30 -5.53 -1.44
CA ILE A 83 5.32 -6.54 -2.52
C ILE A 83 4.25 -6.21 -3.57
N VAL A 84 3.03 -5.89 -3.14
CA VAL A 84 1.92 -5.50 -4.03
C VAL A 84 2.31 -4.27 -4.87
N ARG A 85 2.83 -3.22 -4.22
CA ARG A 85 3.29 -2.01 -4.90
C ARG A 85 4.34 -2.32 -5.97
N ASN A 86 5.36 -3.10 -5.64
CA ASN A 86 6.40 -3.45 -6.60
C ASN A 86 5.83 -4.23 -7.79
N ARG A 87 4.91 -5.18 -7.57
CA ARG A 87 4.24 -5.92 -8.64
C ARG A 87 3.39 -5.01 -9.53
N ALA A 88 2.65 -4.07 -8.94
CA ALA A 88 1.85 -3.10 -9.68
C ALA A 88 2.71 -2.19 -10.57
N ILE A 89 3.83 -1.70 -10.04
CA ILE A 89 4.79 -0.89 -10.79
C ILE A 89 5.43 -1.71 -11.93
N ASP A 90 5.81 -2.95 -11.67
CA ASP A 90 6.36 -3.85 -12.70
C ASP A 90 5.34 -4.14 -13.79
N HIS A 91 4.05 -4.28 -13.42
CA HIS A 91 2.95 -4.41 -14.38
C HIS A 91 2.84 -3.17 -15.27
N LEU A 92 2.84 -1.95 -14.70
CA LEU A 92 2.83 -0.71 -15.47
C LEU A 92 4.02 -0.59 -16.41
N ARG A 93 5.23 -0.90 -15.92
CA ARG A 93 6.46 -0.83 -16.73
C ARG A 93 6.46 -1.79 -17.92
N ARG A 94 5.93 -3.01 -17.72
CA ARG A 94 5.78 -3.99 -18.82
C ARG A 94 4.78 -3.55 -19.87
N ASN A 95 3.75 -2.82 -19.44
CA ASN A 95 2.66 -2.34 -20.30
C ASN A 95 2.84 -0.87 -20.71
N ALA A 96 4.02 -0.28 -20.54
CA ALA A 96 4.35 1.14 -20.71
C ALA A 96 4.24 1.70 -22.16
N GLY A 97 3.65 0.95 -23.09
CA GLY A 97 3.10 1.52 -24.33
C GLY A 97 1.82 2.36 -24.11
N ARG A 98 1.24 2.36 -22.90
CA ARG A 98 0.15 3.23 -22.48
C ARG A 98 0.64 4.06 -21.29
N ALA A 99 0.58 5.40 -21.42
CA ALA A 99 0.83 6.28 -20.29
C ALA A 99 -0.03 5.84 -19.09
N PRO A 100 0.55 5.67 -17.88
CA PRO A 100 -0.21 5.26 -16.73
C PRO A 100 -1.32 6.30 -16.47
N LYS A 101 -2.57 5.89 -16.61
CA LYS A 101 -3.69 6.62 -16.03
C LYS A 101 -3.64 6.35 -14.54
N LEU A 102 -2.88 7.16 -13.82
CA LEU A 102 -2.93 7.14 -12.37
C LEU A 102 -4.36 7.56 -11.98
N ALA A 103 -5.13 6.64 -11.43
CA ALA A 103 -6.50 6.87 -11.01
C ALA A 103 -6.49 7.66 -9.69
N PHE A 104 -6.09 8.95 -9.74
CA PHE A 104 -6.08 9.82 -8.56
C PHE A 104 -7.48 10.26 -8.13
N ASP A 105 -8.46 10.26 -9.08
CA ASP A 105 -9.82 10.75 -8.83
C ASP A 105 -10.84 9.68 -8.41
N SER A 106 -10.46 8.39 -8.36
CA SER A 106 -11.42 7.31 -8.11
C SER A 106 -11.48 6.88 -6.63
N GLN A 107 -11.44 7.84 -5.70
CA GLN A 107 -11.40 7.52 -4.25
C GLN A 107 -12.75 7.11 -3.67
N GLU A 108 -13.89 7.38 -4.32
CA GLU A 108 -15.20 7.23 -3.69
C GLU A 108 -15.85 5.84 -3.77
N GLU A 109 -15.41 4.96 -4.67
CA GLU A 109 -16.12 3.69 -4.91
C GLU A 109 -15.67 2.48 -4.08
N LEU A 110 -14.47 2.47 -3.53
CA LEU A 110 -13.89 1.29 -2.87
C LEU A 110 -14.11 1.20 -1.36
N GLU A 111 -14.65 2.22 -0.72
CA GLU A 111 -14.75 2.32 0.76
C GLU A 111 -16.16 2.21 1.35
N ARG A 112 -17.18 1.83 0.56
CA ARG A 112 -18.57 1.72 1.06
C ARG A 112 -18.87 0.36 1.69
N ARG A 113 -18.19 0.01 2.79
CA ARG A 113 -18.78 -0.84 3.82
C ARG A 113 -19.41 0.05 4.89
N PRO A 114 -20.66 -0.21 5.33
CA PRO A 114 -21.27 0.54 6.43
C PRO A 114 -20.41 0.43 7.70
N ALA A 115 -20.30 1.52 8.44
CA ALA A 115 -19.50 1.60 9.66
C ALA A 115 -19.94 0.65 10.79
N GLU A 116 -21.14 0.09 10.71
CA GLU A 116 -21.74 -0.77 11.73
C GLU A 116 -21.21 -2.20 11.78
N GLU A 117 -20.41 -2.64 10.79
CA GLU A 117 -19.84 -4.01 10.72
C GLU A 117 -18.33 -4.06 10.96
N LEU A 118 -17.70 -2.97 11.41
CA LEU A 118 -16.25 -2.91 11.55
C LEU A 118 -15.81 -3.45 12.91
N THR A 119 -14.82 -4.34 12.88
CA THR A 119 -14.08 -4.71 14.08
C THR A 119 -13.26 -3.52 14.59
N GLU A 120 -12.95 -3.48 15.89
CA GLU A 120 -12.10 -2.46 16.50
C GLU A 120 -10.76 -2.28 15.74
N ALA A 121 -10.17 -3.38 15.27
CA ALA A 121 -8.96 -3.35 14.45
C ALA A 121 -9.15 -2.73 13.05
N GLU A 122 -10.35 -2.84 12.47
CA GLU A 122 -10.70 -2.20 11.19
C GLU A 122 -10.99 -0.72 11.36
N ALA A 123 -11.61 -0.34 12.48
CA ALA A 123 -11.84 1.06 12.85
C ALA A 123 -10.52 1.80 13.05
N LEU A 124 -9.58 1.25 13.82
CA LEU A 124 -8.24 1.81 14.02
C LEU A 124 -7.44 1.93 12.70
N ARG A 125 -7.62 0.96 11.77
CA ARG A 125 -6.99 1.02 10.45
C ARG A 125 -7.57 2.12 9.56
N ARG A 126 -8.87 2.41 9.67
CA ARG A 126 -9.50 3.53 8.97
C ARG A 126 -9.01 4.86 9.51
N GLU A 127 -8.97 5.01 10.82
CA GLU A 127 -8.44 6.22 11.46
C GLU A 127 -7.02 6.53 10.99
N THR A 128 -6.10 5.55 11.04
CA THR A 128 -4.74 5.71 10.50
C THR A 128 -4.71 6.04 9.00
N ALA A 129 -5.63 5.47 8.21
CA ALA A 129 -5.71 5.75 6.77
C ALA A 129 -6.23 7.19 6.51
N ASP A 130 -7.16 7.65 7.33
CA ASP A 130 -7.71 9.01 7.25
C ASP A 130 -6.69 10.05 7.71
N GLU A 131 -5.90 9.77 8.75
CA GLU A 131 -4.75 10.60 9.16
C GLU A 131 -3.70 10.74 8.04
N VAL A 132 -3.31 9.64 7.41
CA VAL A 132 -2.37 9.66 6.27
C VAL A 132 -2.95 10.43 5.10
N ARG A 133 -4.25 10.28 4.84
CA ARG A 133 -4.95 11.03 3.78
C ARG A 133 -4.96 12.52 4.10
N GLY A 134 -5.35 12.90 5.31
CA GLY A 134 -5.33 14.28 5.77
C GLY A 134 -3.93 14.90 5.67
N ALA A 135 -2.89 14.15 6.05
CA ALA A 135 -1.50 14.58 5.91
C ALA A 135 -1.08 14.80 4.44
N LEU A 136 -1.57 13.97 3.51
CA LEU A 136 -1.33 14.13 2.06
C LEU A 136 -2.09 15.32 1.48
N ASP A 137 -3.35 15.51 1.89
CA ASP A 137 -4.21 16.60 1.43
C ASP A 137 -3.73 17.96 1.95
N GLY A 138 -3.10 17.99 3.11
CA GLY A 138 -2.45 19.19 3.68
C GLY A 138 -1.13 19.59 3.00
N LEU A 139 -0.63 18.79 2.05
CA LEU A 139 0.59 19.15 1.32
C LEU A 139 0.32 20.16 0.22
N PRO A 140 1.26 21.08 -0.06
CA PRO A 140 1.25 21.84 -1.30
C PRO A 140 1.20 20.89 -2.51
N GLU A 141 0.40 21.26 -3.51
CA GLU A 141 0.14 20.44 -4.71
C GLU A 141 1.43 19.89 -5.35
N GLU A 142 2.45 20.73 -5.46
CA GLU A 142 3.74 20.34 -6.04
C GLU A 142 4.49 19.25 -5.25
N GLN A 143 4.35 19.23 -3.91
CA GLN A 143 4.94 18.21 -3.06
C GLN A 143 4.12 16.92 -3.12
N SER A 144 2.80 17.03 -3.04
CA SER A 144 1.85 15.92 -3.17
C SER A 144 2.05 15.20 -4.50
N ARG A 145 2.12 15.94 -5.61
CA ARG A 145 2.31 15.40 -6.96
C ARG A 145 3.61 14.61 -7.10
N VAL A 146 4.73 15.11 -6.58
CA VAL A 146 6.01 14.40 -6.62
C VAL A 146 5.96 13.10 -5.81
N ILE A 147 5.35 13.13 -4.61
CA ILE A 147 5.18 11.94 -3.76
C ILE A 147 4.29 10.92 -4.44
N GLN A 148 3.17 11.34 -5.04
CA GLN A 148 2.25 10.47 -5.74
C GLN A 148 2.91 9.77 -6.93
N LEU A 149 3.63 10.51 -7.77
CA LEU A 149 4.38 9.95 -8.91
C LEU A 149 5.45 8.95 -8.45
N ALA A 150 6.16 9.24 -7.37
CA ALA A 150 7.18 8.33 -6.84
C ALA A 150 6.56 7.08 -6.19
N PHE A 151 5.50 7.26 -5.39
CA PHE A 151 4.92 6.17 -4.62
C PHE A 151 3.98 5.29 -5.45
N PHE A 152 3.00 5.88 -6.12
CA PHE A 152 2.01 5.13 -6.90
C PHE A 152 2.47 4.89 -8.34
N GLY A 153 3.10 5.86 -8.99
CA GLY A 153 3.62 5.72 -10.34
C GLY A 153 4.93 4.92 -10.42
N GLY A 154 5.65 4.79 -9.30
CA GLY A 154 6.92 4.07 -9.25
C GLY A 154 8.05 4.74 -10.03
N PHE A 155 7.88 6.02 -10.37
CA PHE A 155 8.88 6.78 -11.10
C PHE A 155 10.07 7.15 -10.19
N SER A 156 11.27 7.04 -10.72
CA SER A 156 12.47 7.58 -10.08
C SER A 156 12.43 9.12 -10.09
N HIS A 157 13.18 9.75 -9.19
CA HIS A 157 13.28 11.22 -9.17
C HIS A 157 13.74 11.80 -10.50
N SER A 158 14.59 11.08 -11.25
CA SER A 158 15.07 11.52 -12.56
C SER A 158 13.96 11.47 -13.62
N GLU A 159 13.12 10.41 -13.61
CA GLU A 159 11.97 10.29 -14.50
C GLU A 159 10.94 11.37 -14.18
N ILE A 160 10.67 11.64 -12.89
CA ILE A 160 9.75 12.72 -12.46
C ILE A 160 10.28 14.08 -12.92
N ALA A 161 11.60 14.34 -12.78
CA ALA A 161 12.22 15.57 -13.23
C ALA A 161 12.03 15.80 -14.75
N ALA A 162 12.21 14.74 -15.54
CA ALA A 162 11.97 14.79 -16.98
C ALA A 162 10.48 14.99 -17.32
N MET A 163 9.57 14.30 -16.64
CA MET A 163 8.13 14.39 -16.86
C MET A 163 7.56 15.78 -16.52
N LEU A 164 8.04 16.40 -15.44
CA LEU A 164 7.59 17.71 -14.99
C LEU A 164 8.39 18.87 -15.59
N ASN A 165 9.43 18.56 -16.35
CA ASN A 165 10.38 19.54 -16.90
C ASN A 165 10.99 20.43 -15.82
N GLU A 166 11.40 19.82 -14.71
CA GLU A 166 11.94 20.49 -13.52
C GLU A 166 13.32 19.96 -13.17
N PRO A 167 14.19 20.77 -12.55
CA PRO A 167 15.51 20.31 -12.10
C PRO A 167 15.39 19.13 -11.11
N LEU A 168 16.27 18.14 -11.23
CA LEU A 168 16.32 16.99 -10.30
C LEU A 168 16.47 17.42 -8.82
N GLY A 169 17.21 18.50 -8.57
CA GLY A 169 17.34 19.08 -7.22
C GLY A 169 16.02 19.57 -6.65
N THR A 170 15.18 20.18 -7.48
CA THR A 170 13.82 20.64 -7.10
C THR A 170 12.95 19.45 -6.72
N ILE A 171 12.94 18.37 -7.53
CA ILE A 171 12.17 17.15 -7.24
C ILE A 171 12.60 16.50 -5.92
N LYS A 172 13.91 16.36 -5.69
CA LYS A 172 14.45 15.84 -4.43
C LYS A 172 14.09 16.73 -3.23
N GLY A 173 14.11 18.05 -3.40
CA GLY A 173 13.71 19.01 -2.39
C GLY A 173 12.24 18.90 -2.03
N ARG A 174 11.34 18.88 -3.03
CA ARG A 174 9.89 18.69 -2.85
C ARG A 174 9.57 17.37 -2.17
N MET A 175 10.22 16.27 -2.58
CA MET A 175 10.08 14.97 -1.95
C MET A 175 10.45 15.02 -0.47
N ARG A 176 11.63 15.56 -0.14
CA ARG A 176 12.10 15.66 1.25
C ARG A 176 11.15 16.48 2.09
N LEU A 177 10.80 17.70 1.65
CA LEU A 177 9.93 18.61 2.38
C LEU A 177 8.53 18.03 2.59
N GLY A 178 7.96 17.38 1.57
CA GLY A 178 6.66 16.73 1.68
C GLY A 178 6.69 15.55 2.66
N MET A 179 7.72 14.71 2.60
CA MET A 179 7.88 13.59 3.54
C MET A 179 8.10 14.06 4.99
N ASP A 180 8.82 15.18 5.19
CA ASP A 180 9.03 15.74 6.52
C ASP A 180 7.72 16.30 7.09
N LYS A 181 6.87 16.93 6.27
CA LYS A 181 5.53 17.40 6.68
C LYS A 181 4.59 16.24 7.03
N ILE A 182 4.56 15.17 6.22
CA ILE A 182 3.76 13.97 6.53
C ILE A 182 4.19 13.39 7.87
N ARG A 183 5.49 13.25 8.12
CA ARG A 183 6.00 12.74 9.41
C ARG A 183 5.59 13.62 10.57
N ALA A 184 5.65 14.94 10.43
CA ALA A 184 5.26 15.88 11.46
C ALA A 184 3.76 15.75 11.77
N SER A 185 2.90 15.75 10.74
CA SER A 185 1.46 15.61 10.90
C SER A 185 1.06 14.29 11.59
N LEU A 186 1.68 13.17 11.19
CA LEU A 186 1.42 11.87 11.82
C LEU A 186 1.96 11.77 13.26
N ALA A 187 3.01 12.52 13.60
CA ALA A 187 3.52 12.56 14.96
C ALA A 187 2.63 13.39 15.90
N GLU A 188 2.00 14.44 15.39
CA GLU A 188 1.03 15.26 16.13
C GLU A 188 -0.26 14.49 16.41
N GLY A 189 -0.79 13.73 15.43
CA GLY A 189 -1.98 12.89 15.61
C GLY A 189 -1.81 11.80 16.68
N VAL A 190 -0.60 11.25 16.85
CA VAL A 190 -0.31 10.26 17.90
C VAL A 190 -0.28 10.85 19.32
N LEU A 191 -0.12 12.18 19.46
CA LEU A 191 -0.08 12.86 20.78
C LEU A 191 -1.46 13.34 21.27
N GLU A 192 -2.45 13.38 20.37
CA GLU A 192 -3.81 13.85 20.67
C GLU A 192 -4.83 12.71 20.89
N GLY A 193 -4.48 11.44 20.68
CA GLY A 193 -5.31 10.24 20.87
C GLY A 193 -4.83 9.39 22.04
#